data_9a33ccbe3a5d344ed442dad264b2c099
#
_entry.id   9a33ccbe3a5d344ed442dad264b2c099
#
_cell.length_a   1.000
_cell.length_b   1.000
_cell.length_c   1.000
_cell.angle_alpha   90.00
_cell.angle_beta   90.00
_cell.angle_gamma   90.00
#
_symmetry.space_group_name_H-M   'P 1'
#
loop_
_entity.id
_entity.type
_entity.pdbx_description
1 polymer ?
#
loop_
_entity_poly.entity_id
_entity_poly.type
_entity_poly.pdbx_seq_one_letter_code
_entity_poly.pdbx_strand_id
1 'polypeptide(L)'
;MCRNSWLRDVKIVASILLFVCCTDQTPPVEPTTGTHATTAISATLPELVRQLASARGIVPLPRPPVVRPALVQLGQALTFDKVLSGNRDISCGTCHLPTFATGDGKSLSVGQGATGLGPDRSHPQGVFIPRNAPPLFNLGAMKHLFWDGRVQLAADGNIQTPAGSKISPAMARVFEFGAISALGMFPVTNRAEMRAGAGNELAEIADSALPQIWSALMRRLGAIPEYRRMFEAAYPGQRFDDMTFAHASNAIGGFFVGRMTFANSPWDRFLAGQNDALTPAQLEGAHTFLSLKCSICHSGSTFSDEQFHNVAVAQIGPGQGNGESRRDDFGRMNVTGAADDRYRFRSTPLRNVELTGPYGHDGAILTLRGFIEHYSESDKKLLAFDPSPLEPALRGTLLPNASAILAQRDTLLNGVVLTNDLVDRLMAYMTALTDAAARNLGSLTPDRVPSGLPVDRRRP
;
A
#
# COMPACT_ATOMS: atom_id res chain seq x y z
N MET A 1 -17.50 60.04 1.25
CA MET A 1 -17.81 60.68 2.53
C MET A 1 -17.41 59.75 3.66
N CYS A 2 -16.55 60.29 4.58
CA CYS A 2 -16.13 59.81 5.92
C CYS A 2 -15.56 58.37 5.99
N ARG A 3 -14.23 58.18 6.11
CA ARG A 3 -13.27 58.39 7.22
C ARG A 3 -13.72 57.76 8.54
N ASN A 4 -12.93 56.72 9.01
CA ASN A 4 -12.22 56.78 10.28
C ASN A 4 -11.27 55.61 10.48
N SER A 5 -10.06 56.00 10.71
CA SER A 5 -8.87 55.43 11.22
C SER A 5 -8.96 55.05 12.72
N TRP A 6 -8.29 53.94 13.14
CA TRP A 6 -7.78 53.79 14.50
C TRP A 6 -6.42 53.14 14.47
N LEU A 7 -5.37 53.94 14.64
CA LEU A 7 -4.03 53.57 15.08
C LEU A 7 -4.08 53.38 16.61
N ARG A 8 -3.46 52.36 17.12
CA ARG A 8 -3.11 52.27 18.57
C ARG A 8 -1.62 52.00 18.70
N ASP A 9 -1.00 52.95 19.41
CA ASP A 9 0.38 53.03 19.81
C ASP A 9 0.86 51.87 20.68
N VAL A 10 2.07 51.33 20.38
CA VAL A 10 2.83 50.47 21.30
C VAL A 10 3.94 51.34 21.92
N LYS A 11 3.84 51.57 23.23
CA LYS A 11 4.85 52.26 24.01
C LYS A 11 5.97 51.27 24.39
N ILE A 12 7.17 51.63 23.97
CA ILE A 12 8.41 51.01 24.40
C ILE A 12 8.81 51.60 25.75
N VAL A 13 8.92 50.73 26.78
CA VAL A 13 9.47 51.11 28.09
C VAL A 13 10.94 50.65 28.14
N ALA A 14 11.86 51.62 28.13
CA ALA A 14 13.27 51.38 28.33
C ALA A 14 13.56 51.41 29.84
N SER A 15 13.99 50.30 30.38
CA SER A 15 14.48 50.20 31.77
C SER A 15 16.02 50.39 31.80
N ILE A 16 16.45 51.48 32.40
CA ILE A 16 17.88 51.76 32.64
C ILE A 16 18.28 51.04 33.94
N LEU A 17 19.23 50.12 33.85
CA LEU A 17 19.86 49.47 35.02
C LEU A 17 21.16 50.22 35.35
N LEU A 18 21.19 50.83 36.53
CA LEU A 18 22.38 51.45 37.14
C LEU A 18 23.32 50.34 37.64
N PHE A 19 24.57 50.36 37.17
CA PHE A 19 25.63 49.56 37.74
C PHE A 19 26.21 50.25 38.97
N VAL A 20 26.10 49.57 40.12
CA VAL A 20 26.87 49.90 41.34
C VAL A 20 28.14 49.05 41.33
N CYS A 21 29.28 49.71 41.27
CA CYS A 21 30.61 49.12 41.32
C CYS A 21 30.98 48.87 42.81
N CYS A 22 31.03 47.61 43.26
CA CYS A 22 31.70 47.23 44.49
C CYS A 22 32.98 46.49 44.16
N THR A 23 34.11 47.08 44.49
CA THR A 23 35.42 46.45 44.42
C THR A 23 35.58 45.57 45.67
N ASP A 24 35.68 44.26 45.44
CA ASP A 24 36.13 43.33 46.48
C ASP A 24 37.33 42.53 45.95
N GLN A 25 38.48 42.64 46.65
CA GLN A 25 39.72 41.97 46.30
C GLN A 25 39.70 40.57 46.90
N THR A 26 39.61 39.56 46.08
CA THR A 26 39.91 38.19 46.47
C THR A 26 41.25 37.75 45.83
N PRO A 27 42.05 36.93 46.52
CA PRO A 27 43.38 36.51 46.03
C PRO A 27 43.27 35.53 44.84
N PRO A 28 44.31 35.42 43.99
CA PRO A 28 44.27 34.60 42.82
C PRO A 28 44.20 33.11 43.14
N VAL A 29 43.14 32.47 42.65
CA VAL A 29 43.02 31.01 42.66
C VAL A 29 43.75 30.51 41.39
N GLU A 30 44.79 29.68 41.59
CA GLU A 30 45.47 28.99 40.50
C GLU A 30 44.47 28.18 39.65
N PRO A 31 44.59 28.19 38.32
CA PRO A 31 43.72 27.39 37.46
C PRO A 31 44.11 25.91 37.58
N THR A 32 43.31 25.13 38.30
CA THR A 32 43.33 23.67 38.15
C THR A 32 42.87 23.33 36.75
N THR A 33 43.82 22.98 35.90
CA THR A 33 43.58 22.37 34.55
C THR A 33 42.94 20.98 34.74
N GLY A 34 41.68 20.93 35.10
CA GLY A 34 40.85 19.78 34.98
C GLY A 34 40.44 19.64 33.49
N THR A 35 41.21 18.94 32.71
CA THR A 35 40.79 18.45 31.42
C THR A 35 39.65 17.46 31.61
N HIS A 36 38.46 17.98 31.72
CA HIS A 36 37.26 17.14 31.39
C HIS A 36 37.30 16.85 29.92
N ALA A 37 38.07 15.83 29.52
CA ALA A 37 37.88 15.17 28.25
C ALA A 37 36.47 14.55 28.33
N THR A 38 35.48 15.31 27.85
CA THR A 38 34.22 14.74 27.42
C THR A 38 34.56 13.82 26.26
N THR A 39 34.84 12.55 26.57
CA THR A 39 34.83 11.49 25.56
C THR A 39 33.44 11.53 24.96
N ALA A 40 33.30 12.20 23.81
CA ALA A 40 32.14 12.06 22.98
C ALA A 40 32.13 10.57 22.60
N ILE A 41 31.31 9.78 23.28
CA ILE A 41 31.06 8.40 22.93
C ILE A 41 30.44 8.47 21.52
N SER A 42 31.25 8.17 20.51
CA SER A 42 30.76 8.06 19.14
C SER A 42 29.69 6.98 19.13
N ALA A 43 28.48 7.31 18.72
CA ALA A 43 27.40 6.34 18.65
C ALA A 43 27.81 5.16 17.75
N THR A 44 27.55 3.95 18.18
CA THR A 44 27.75 2.75 17.38
C THR A 44 26.82 2.76 16.17
N LEU A 45 27.18 2.04 15.09
CA LEU A 45 26.34 1.98 13.90
C LEU A 45 24.88 1.54 14.22
N PRO A 46 24.62 0.53 15.08
CA PRO A 46 23.24 0.19 15.49
C PRO A 46 22.50 1.33 16.17
N GLU A 47 23.15 2.09 17.02
CA GLU A 47 22.55 3.27 17.70
C GLU A 47 22.23 4.38 16.70
N LEU A 48 23.16 4.69 15.79
CA LEU A 48 22.95 5.68 14.73
C LEU A 48 21.78 5.30 13.83
N VAL A 49 21.70 4.04 13.41
CA VAL A 49 20.60 3.52 12.57
C VAL A 49 19.26 3.68 13.29
N ARG A 50 19.15 3.36 14.59
CA ARG A 50 17.90 3.57 15.35
C ARG A 50 17.55 5.06 15.48
N GLN A 51 18.52 5.93 15.69
CA GLN A 51 18.31 7.38 15.76
C GLN A 51 17.75 7.91 14.41
N LEU A 52 18.37 7.51 13.30
CA LEU A 52 17.90 7.88 11.95
C LEU A 52 16.51 7.33 11.67
N ALA A 53 16.23 6.08 12.02
CA ALA A 53 14.90 5.47 11.88
C ALA A 53 13.84 6.25 12.67
N SER A 54 14.12 6.55 13.93
CA SER A 54 13.23 7.35 14.78
C SER A 54 12.96 8.73 14.21
N ALA A 55 13.99 9.41 13.70
CA ALA A 55 13.86 10.74 13.07
C ALA A 55 12.97 10.73 11.81
N ARG A 56 12.80 9.57 11.16
CA ARG A 56 11.91 9.35 10.02
C ARG A 56 10.58 8.74 10.40
N GLY A 57 10.25 8.63 11.69
CA GLY A 57 9.04 7.96 12.17
C GLY A 57 8.97 6.48 11.81
N ILE A 58 10.11 5.86 11.45
CA ILE A 58 10.19 4.43 11.18
C ILE A 58 10.25 3.71 12.53
N VAL A 59 9.09 3.22 12.93
CA VAL A 59 8.83 2.56 14.21
C VAL A 59 8.27 1.16 13.96
N PRO A 60 8.24 0.28 14.97
CA PRO A 60 7.57 -1.01 14.85
C PRO A 60 6.13 -0.87 14.35
N LEU A 61 5.68 -1.82 13.54
CA LEU A 61 4.30 -1.85 13.10
C LEU A 61 3.37 -1.98 14.31
N PRO A 62 2.30 -1.17 14.42
CA PRO A 62 1.33 -1.31 15.49
C PRO A 62 0.72 -2.72 15.49
N ARG A 63 0.50 -3.28 16.68
CA ARG A 63 -0.21 -4.56 16.78
C ARG A 63 -1.60 -4.42 16.20
N PRO A 64 -2.03 -5.34 15.30
CA PRO A 64 -3.38 -5.30 14.77
C PRO A 64 -4.40 -5.52 15.89
N PRO A 65 -5.63 -5.00 15.75
CA PRO A 65 -6.70 -5.34 16.66
C PRO A 65 -6.99 -6.85 16.62
N VAL A 66 -7.44 -7.39 17.73
CA VAL A 66 -7.88 -8.79 17.79
C VAL A 66 -9.16 -8.94 16.98
N VAL A 67 -9.11 -9.77 15.95
CA VAL A 67 -10.26 -10.04 15.09
C VAL A 67 -10.98 -11.30 15.57
N ARG A 68 -12.31 -11.26 15.67
CA ARG A 68 -13.13 -12.41 16.06
C ARG A 68 -12.88 -13.61 15.13
N PRO A 69 -12.65 -14.82 15.65
CA PRO A 69 -12.35 -15.98 14.81
C PRO A 69 -13.43 -16.27 13.74
N ALA A 70 -14.71 -16.14 14.09
CA ALA A 70 -15.80 -16.32 13.13
C ALA A 70 -15.77 -15.31 11.98
N LEU A 71 -15.37 -14.05 12.26
CA LEU A 71 -15.21 -13.01 11.23
C LEU A 71 -14.03 -13.34 10.30
N VAL A 72 -12.91 -13.80 10.85
CA VAL A 72 -11.74 -14.26 10.08
C VAL A 72 -12.11 -15.43 9.17
N GLN A 73 -12.85 -16.41 9.67
CA GLN A 73 -13.30 -17.59 8.90
C GLN A 73 -14.23 -17.19 7.76
N LEU A 74 -15.20 -16.30 8.02
CA LEU A 74 -16.09 -15.77 6.99
C LEU A 74 -15.28 -15.01 5.91
N GLY A 75 -14.37 -14.12 6.32
CA GLY A 75 -13.54 -13.36 5.41
C GLY A 75 -12.62 -14.24 4.55
N GLN A 76 -12.04 -15.29 5.15
CA GLN A 76 -11.25 -16.29 4.42
C GLN A 76 -12.11 -17.00 3.36
N ALA A 77 -13.28 -17.52 3.74
CA ALA A 77 -14.19 -18.17 2.81
C ALA A 77 -14.54 -17.24 1.63
N LEU A 78 -14.96 -16.00 1.91
CA LEU A 78 -15.33 -15.02 0.89
C LEU A 78 -14.15 -14.63 -0.03
N THR A 79 -12.93 -14.57 0.50
CA THR A 79 -11.73 -14.21 -0.29
C THR A 79 -11.40 -15.26 -1.35
N PHE A 80 -11.64 -16.54 -1.05
CA PHE A 80 -11.29 -17.66 -1.93
C PHE A 80 -12.47 -18.26 -2.67
N ASP A 81 -13.70 -17.80 -2.42
CA ASP A 81 -14.89 -18.31 -3.08
C ASP A 81 -15.22 -17.54 -4.36
N LYS A 82 -15.29 -18.25 -5.46
CA LYS A 82 -15.63 -17.71 -6.79
C LYS A 82 -17.10 -17.25 -6.90
N VAL A 83 -17.93 -17.53 -5.92
CA VAL A 83 -19.34 -17.11 -5.88
C VAL A 83 -19.52 -15.59 -5.96
N LEU A 84 -18.50 -14.83 -5.57
CA LEU A 84 -18.51 -13.37 -5.63
C LEU A 84 -18.23 -12.80 -7.05
N SER A 85 -17.81 -13.61 -7.99
CA SER A 85 -17.59 -13.15 -9.39
C SER A 85 -18.82 -13.39 -10.27
N GLY A 86 -18.92 -12.65 -11.36
CA GLY A 86 -20.04 -12.72 -12.30
C GLY A 86 -20.28 -14.14 -12.80
N ASN A 87 -19.28 -14.71 -13.45
CA ASN A 87 -19.34 -16.06 -14.03
C ASN A 87 -18.98 -17.17 -13.04
N ARG A 88 -18.67 -16.87 -11.78
CA ARG A 88 -18.21 -17.82 -10.75
C ARG A 88 -16.93 -18.57 -11.14
N ASP A 89 -16.01 -17.90 -11.85
CA ASP A 89 -14.78 -18.47 -12.37
C ASP A 89 -13.50 -17.85 -11.75
N ILE A 90 -13.64 -16.74 -11.01
CA ILE A 90 -12.55 -16.01 -10.36
C ILE A 90 -12.91 -15.63 -8.92
N SER A 91 -11.92 -15.61 -8.02
CA SER A 91 -12.03 -15.10 -6.66
C SER A 91 -10.93 -14.05 -6.41
N CYS A 92 -10.95 -13.37 -5.26
CA CYS A 92 -9.82 -12.49 -4.89
C CYS A 92 -8.51 -13.30 -4.86
N GLY A 93 -8.55 -14.54 -4.31
CA GLY A 93 -7.41 -15.46 -4.27
C GLY A 93 -6.86 -15.88 -5.63
N THR A 94 -7.55 -15.63 -6.74
CA THR A 94 -7.06 -15.94 -8.09
C THR A 94 -5.94 -14.99 -8.53
N CYS A 95 -6.05 -13.69 -8.19
CA CYS A 95 -5.02 -12.67 -8.45
C CYS A 95 -4.16 -12.38 -7.23
N HIS A 96 -4.64 -12.72 -6.03
CA HIS A 96 -3.91 -12.57 -4.77
C HIS A 96 -3.54 -13.95 -4.21
N LEU A 97 -2.71 -14.68 -4.97
CA LEU A 97 -2.28 -16.04 -4.64
C LEU A 97 -1.30 -16.03 -3.46
N PRO A 98 -1.56 -16.83 -2.41
CA PRO A 98 -0.61 -16.98 -1.30
C PRO A 98 0.77 -17.44 -1.73
N THR A 99 0.87 -18.29 -2.77
CA THR A 99 2.16 -18.76 -3.33
C THR A 99 2.97 -17.69 -4.06
N PHE A 100 2.37 -16.55 -4.37
CA PHE A 100 3.02 -15.36 -4.96
C PHE A 100 2.95 -14.16 -4.00
N ALA A 101 3.09 -14.41 -2.72
CA ALA A 101 3.09 -13.36 -1.70
C ALA A 101 1.87 -12.43 -1.81
N THR A 102 0.69 -13.01 -2.10
CA THR A 102 -0.59 -12.31 -2.30
C THR A 102 -0.67 -11.39 -3.52
N GLY A 103 0.20 -11.56 -4.50
CA GLY A 103 0.09 -11.11 -5.89
C GLY A 103 -0.20 -12.30 -6.81
N ASP A 104 0.07 -12.17 -8.10
CA ASP A 104 -0.03 -13.26 -9.09
C ASP A 104 1.27 -13.49 -9.89
N GLY A 105 2.30 -12.72 -9.62
CA GLY A 105 3.60 -12.81 -10.30
C GLY A 105 3.58 -12.31 -11.75
N LYS A 106 2.53 -11.57 -12.15
CA LYS A 106 2.38 -10.97 -13.50
C LYS A 106 2.54 -9.45 -13.43
N SER A 107 3.01 -8.84 -14.51
CA SER A 107 3.00 -7.38 -14.64
C SER A 107 1.57 -6.86 -14.53
N LEU A 108 0.68 -7.36 -15.37
CA LEU A 108 -0.74 -7.07 -15.30
C LEU A 108 -1.52 -8.36 -15.08
N SER A 109 -2.41 -8.34 -14.12
CA SER A 109 -3.29 -9.47 -13.83
C SER A 109 -4.27 -9.72 -14.97
N VAL A 110 -4.73 -10.96 -15.04
CA VAL A 110 -5.73 -11.38 -16.02
C VAL A 110 -7.01 -11.78 -15.27
N GLY A 111 -8.07 -11.04 -15.50
CA GLY A 111 -9.31 -11.17 -14.74
C GLY A 111 -10.24 -12.25 -15.24
N GLN A 112 -11.49 -11.86 -15.41
CA GLN A 112 -12.65 -12.69 -15.79
C GLN A 112 -12.44 -13.37 -17.16
N GLY A 113 -12.85 -14.62 -17.30
CA GLY A 113 -12.77 -15.37 -18.56
C GLY A 113 -11.41 -15.99 -18.87
N ALA A 114 -10.42 -15.83 -17.99
CA ALA A 114 -9.09 -16.39 -18.13
C ALA A 114 -8.97 -17.80 -17.53
N THR A 115 -7.97 -18.53 -17.97
CA THR A 115 -7.60 -19.86 -17.47
C THR A 115 -6.18 -19.87 -16.91
N GLY A 116 -5.86 -20.85 -16.07
CA GLY A 116 -4.55 -20.93 -15.39
C GLY A 116 -4.49 -20.09 -14.12
N LEU A 117 -3.33 -20.09 -13.44
CA LEU A 117 -3.06 -19.39 -12.19
C LEU A 117 -1.65 -18.80 -12.18
N GLY A 118 -1.51 -17.64 -11.56
CA GLY A 118 -0.24 -16.96 -11.45
C GLY A 118 0.34 -16.61 -12.83
N PRO A 119 1.65 -16.75 -13.07
CA PRO A 119 2.27 -16.44 -14.35
C PRO A 119 1.69 -17.19 -15.56
N ASP A 120 1.09 -18.38 -15.34
CA ASP A 120 0.48 -19.19 -16.40
C ASP A 120 -0.97 -18.77 -16.71
N ARG A 121 -1.52 -17.78 -16.00
CA ARG A 121 -2.88 -17.30 -16.25
C ARG A 121 -2.92 -16.48 -17.52
N SER A 122 -3.81 -16.86 -18.44
CA SER A 122 -3.97 -16.20 -19.74
C SER A 122 -5.43 -16.07 -20.12
N HIS A 123 -5.75 -15.01 -20.86
CA HIS A 123 -7.06 -14.78 -21.47
C HIS A 123 -6.99 -15.03 -22.97
N PRO A 124 -7.94 -15.76 -23.59
CA PRO A 124 -7.92 -16.07 -25.01
C PRO A 124 -7.84 -14.83 -25.91
N GLN A 125 -8.37 -13.71 -25.47
CA GLN A 125 -8.41 -12.43 -26.18
C GLN A 125 -7.34 -11.43 -25.72
N GLY A 126 -6.38 -11.82 -24.86
CA GLY A 126 -5.33 -10.94 -24.36
C GLY A 126 -5.84 -9.78 -23.49
N VAL A 127 -6.95 -9.97 -22.76
CA VAL A 127 -7.51 -8.92 -21.88
C VAL A 127 -6.78 -8.90 -20.55
N PHE A 128 -6.26 -7.72 -20.20
CA PHE A 128 -5.56 -7.48 -18.94
C PHE A 128 -6.33 -6.51 -18.04
N ILE A 129 -6.16 -6.66 -16.73
CA ILE A 129 -6.53 -5.63 -15.75
C ILE A 129 -5.48 -4.50 -15.85
N PRO A 130 -5.88 -3.23 -15.81
CA PRO A 130 -4.97 -2.11 -16.11
C PRO A 130 -3.77 -1.93 -15.15
N ARG A 131 -3.84 -2.52 -13.95
CA ARG A 131 -2.82 -2.35 -12.92
C ARG A 131 -2.38 -3.68 -12.35
N ASN A 132 -1.14 -3.70 -11.86
CA ASN A 132 -0.59 -4.82 -11.11
C ASN A 132 -1.45 -5.13 -9.86
N ALA A 133 -1.61 -6.42 -9.52
CA ALA A 133 -2.26 -6.85 -8.27
C ALA A 133 -1.35 -6.51 -7.07
N PRO A 134 -1.67 -5.49 -6.27
CA PRO A 134 -0.82 -5.11 -5.16
C PRO A 134 -0.85 -6.19 -4.07
N PRO A 135 0.27 -6.42 -3.35
CA PRO A 135 0.28 -7.35 -2.24
C PRO A 135 -0.68 -6.91 -1.13
N LEU A 136 -1.22 -7.89 -0.40
CA LEU A 136 -2.20 -7.64 0.68
C LEU A 136 -1.56 -7.58 2.08
N PHE A 137 -0.23 -7.49 2.17
CA PHE A 137 0.48 -7.43 3.44
C PHE A 137 0.21 -6.12 4.19
N ASN A 138 -0.10 -6.23 5.49
CA ASN A 138 -0.18 -5.11 6.42
C ASN A 138 -1.17 -4.01 6.05
N LEU A 139 -2.15 -4.29 5.18
CA LEU A 139 -3.10 -3.28 4.69
C LEU A 139 -3.97 -2.66 5.79
N GLY A 140 -4.16 -3.36 6.92
CA GLY A 140 -4.87 -2.80 8.07
C GLY A 140 -4.19 -1.60 8.72
N ALA A 141 -2.89 -1.39 8.45
CA ALA A 141 -2.12 -0.24 8.92
C ALA A 141 -2.07 0.92 7.92
N MET A 142 -2.72 0.77 6.74
CA MET A 142 -2.70 1.75 5.66
C MET A 142 -3.96 2.60 5.66
N LYS A 143 -3.80 3.89 5.38
CA LYS A 143 -4.92 4.83 5.20
C LYS A 143 -5.42 4.87 3.76
N HIS A 144 -4.53 4.67 2.79
CA HIS A 144 -4.84 4.71 1.36
C HIS A 144 -4.67 3.33 0.74
N LEU A 145 -5.71 2.83 0.07
CA LEU A 145 -5.74 1.54 -0.59
C LEU A 145 -5.89 1.70 -2.10
N PHE A 146 -5.54 0.66 -2.86
CA PHE A 146 -5.29 0.72 -4.30
C PHE A 146 -4.10 1.62 -4.66
N TRP A 147 -3.67 1.60 -5.92
CA TRP A 147 -2.56 2.39 -6.43
C TRP A 147 -2.84 3.90 -6.43
N ASP A 148 -4.11 4.28 -6.57
CA ASP A 148 -4.57 5.67 -6.63
C ASP A 148 -5.19 6.19 -5.33
N GLY A 149 -5.27 5.35 -4.29
CA GLY A 149 -5.84 5.74 -3.00
C GLY A 149 -7.35 5.99 -3.05
N ARG A 150 -8.09 5.40 -4.03
CA ARG A 150 -9.53 5.63 -4.19
C ARG A 150 -10.39 5.12 -3.04
N VAL A 151 -9.86 4.24 -2.20
CA VAL A 151 -10.45 3.88 -0.90
C VAL A 151 -9.50 4.38 0.16
N GLN A 152 -9.94 5.30 1.01
CA GLN A 152 -9.06 5.94 1.97
C GLN A 152 -9.78 6.28 3.28
N LEU A 153 -9.01 6.29 4.36
CA LEU A 153 -9.41 6.83 5.66
C LEU A 153 -9.02 8.32 5.67
N ALA A 154 -10.00 9.20 5.66
CA ALA A 154 -9.77 10.64 5.70
C ALA A 154 -9.37 11.11 7.10
N ALA A 155 -8.87 12.35 7.20
CA ALA A 155 -8.41 12.93 8.46
C ALA A 155 -9.52 13.07 9.51
N ASP A 156 -10.77 13.19 9.09
CA ASP A 156 -11.95 13.24 9.93
C ASP A 156 -12.43 11.86 10.43
N GLY A 157 -11.71 10.78 10.07
CA GLY A 157 -12.04 9.41 10.41
C GLY A 157 -13.07 8.75 9.48
N ASN A 158 -13.61 9.46 8.50
CA ASN A 158 -14.54 8.90 7.54
C ASN A 158 -13.82 8.09 6.45
N ILE A 159 -14.47 7.04 5.96
CA ILE A 159 -13.97 6.24 4.85
C ILE A 159 -14.51 6.85 3.55
N GLN A 160 -13.60 7.36 2.72
CA GLN A 160 -13.93 7.87 1.39
C GLN A 160 -13.72 6.78 0.35
N THR A 161 -14.65 6.67 -0.60
CA THR A 161 -14.65 5.66 -1.63
C THR A 161 -15.23 6.19 -2.94
N PRO A 162 -14.99 5.51 -4.09
CA PRO A 162 -15.62 5.87 -5.37
C PRO A 162 -17.16 5.77 -5.37
N ALA A 163 -17.72 5.05 -4.41
CA ALA A 163 -19.17 4.91 -4.29
C ALA A 163 -19.86 6.13 -3.68
N GLY A 164 -19.13 6.97 -2.96
CA GLY A 164 -19.69 8.15 -2.28
C GLY A 164 -20.90 7.79 -1.42
N SER A 165 -21.98 8.52 -1.54
CA SER A 165 -23.21 8.31 -0.77
C SER A 165 -23.95 6.98 -1.04
N LYS A 166 -23.54 6.18 -2.02
CA LYS A 166 -24.10 4.84 -2.24
C LYS A 166 -23.70 3.84 -1.13
N ILE A 167 -22.62 4.13 -0.38
CA ILE A 167 -22.38 3.51 0.92
C ILE A 167 -23.17 4.31 1.95
N SER A 168 -24.29 3.75 2.39
CA SER A 168 -25.14 4.43 3.38
C SER A 168 -24.44 4.54 4.74
N PRO A 169 -24.88 5.48 5.62
CA PRO A 169 -24.35 5.56 6.98
C PRO A 169 -24.49 4.25 7.77
N ALA A 170 -25.53 3.44 7.49
CA ALA A 170 -25.70 2.13 8.11
C ALA A 170 -24.61 1.15 7.64
N MET A 171 -24.26 1.14 6.36
CA MET A 171 -23.18 0.33 5.81
C MET A 171 -21.81 0.79 6.36
N ALA A 172 -21.58 2.10 6.43
CA ALA A 172 -20.31 2.64 6.93
C ALA A 172 -20.05 2.26 8.40
N ARG A 173 -21.09 2.15 9.22
CA ARG A 173 -20.96 1.71 10.63
C ARG A 173 -20.50 0.25 10.79
N VAL A 174 -20.59 -0.57 9.74
CA VAL A 174 -20.12 -1.96 9.74
C VAL A 174 -18.59 -2.05 9.60
N PHE A 175 -17.94 -1.03 9.08
CA PHE A 175 -16.51 -1.03 8.79
C PHE A 175 -15.66 -0.89 10.07
N GLU A 176 -15.18 -2.01 10.61
CA GLU A 176 -14.47 -2.09 11.89
C GLU A 176 -12.97 -1.79 11.78
N PHE A 177 -12.38 -1.94 10.59
CA PHE A 177 -10.93 -1.92 10.38
C PHE A 177 -10.45 -0.75 9.49
N GLY A 178 -11.19 0.36 9.46
CA GLY A 178 -10.86 1.49 8.62
C GLY A 178 -11.04 1.20 7.13
N ALA A 179 -10.18 1.77 6.28
CA ALA A 179 -10.31 1.69 4.83
C ALA A 179 -10.34 0.24 4.30
N ILE A 180 -9.62 -0.69 4.95
CA ILE A 180 -9.56 -2.10 4.53
C ILE A 180 -10.93 -2.80 4.59
N SER A 181 -11.81 -2.37 5.49
CA SER A 181 -13.18 -2.91 5.57
C SER A 181 -14.02 -2.61 4.33
N ALA A 182 -13.73 -1.51 3.63
CA ALA A 182 -14.44 -1.12 2.42
C ALA A 182 -13.80 -1.67 1.13
N LEU A 183 -12.59 -2.23 1.21
CA LEU A 183 -11.82 -2.67 0.03
C LEU A 183 -12.61 -3.66 -0.84
N GLY A 184 -13.21 -4.68 -0.22
CA GLY A 184 -13.93 -5.76 -0.90
C GLY A 184 -15.18 -5.31 -1.66
N MET A 185 -15.66 -4.08 -1.43
CA MET A 185 -16.83 -3.53 -2.12
C MET A 185 -16.61 -3.32 -3.63
N PHE A 186 -15.36 -3.15 -4.09
CA PHE A 186 -15.06 -2.61 -5.43
C PHE A 186 -14.63 -3.66 -6.47
N PRO A 187 -13.73 -4.64 -6.21
CA PRO A 187 -13.35 -5.63 -7.21
C PRO A 187 -14.54 -6.40 -7.78
N VAL A 188 -15.52 -6.71 -6.96
CA VAL A 188 -16.76 -7.43 -7.34
C VAL A 188 -17.67 -6.62 -8.27
N THR A 189 -17.47 -5.31 -8.37
CA THR A 189 -18.23 -4.42 -9.25
C THR A 189 -17.50 -4.13 -10.57
N ASN A 190 -16.22 -4.42 -10.65
CA ASN A 190 -15.39 -4.14 -11.82
C ASN A 190 -15.56 -5.26 -12.86
N ARG A 191 -15.91 -4.88 -14.10
CA ARG A 191 -16.14 -5.84 -15.19
C ARG A 191 -14.90 -6.63 -15.57
N ALA A 192 -13.75 -5.98 -15.66
CA ALA A 192 -12.51 -6.63 -16.03
C ALA A 192 -11.96 -7.53 -14.91
N GLU A 193 -12.21 -7.18 -13.63
CA GLU A 193 -11.73 -7.95 -12.50
C GLU A 193 -12.62 -9.15 -12.21
N MET A 194 -13.83 -8.94 -11.71
CA MET A 194 -14.66 -10.04 -11.20
C MET A 194 -16.09 -10.11 -11.76
N ARG A 195 -16.66 -9.01 -12.29
CA ARG A 195 -18.09 -8.97 -12.65
C ARG A 195 -18.43 -9.55 -14.01
N ALA A 196 -17.51 -9.52 -14.95
CA ALA A 196 -17.67 -9.80 -16.37
C ALA A 196 -18.48 -8.76 -17.16
N GLY A 197 -18.38 -8.83 -18.49
CA GLY A 197 -19.06 -7.93 -19.43
C GLY A 197 -20.50 -8.33 -19.74
N ALA A 198 -20.79 -9.63 -19.81
CA ALA A 198 -22.09 -10.19 -20.19
C ALA A 198 -22.25 -11.63 -19.69
N GLY A 199 -23.43 -12.21 -19.86
CA GLY A 199 -23.70 -13.64 -19.64
C GLY A 199 -23.96 -14.04 -18.20
N ASN A 200 -24.14 -13.08 -17.28
CA ASN A 200 -24.52 -13.36 -15.90
C ASN A 200 -25.38 -12.22 -15.33
N GLU A 201 -26.11 -12.49 -14.27
CA GLU A 201 -27.06 -11.55 -13.68
C GLU A 201 -26.41 -10.29 -13.09
N LEU A 202 -25.11 -10.32 -12.75
CA LEU A 202 -24.41 -9.12 -12.29
C LEU A 202 -24.03 -8.22 -13.47
N ALA A 203 -23.70 -8.79 -14.60
CA ALA A 203 -23.33 -8.05 -15.81
C ALA A 203 -24.50 -7.24 -16.38
N GLU A 204 -25.74 -7.72 -16.20
CA GLU A 204 -26.96 -7.05 -16.64
C GLU A 204 -27.31 -5.80 -15.80
N ILE A 205 -26.71 -5.63 -14.64
CA ILE A 205 -26.91 -4.46 -13.78
C ILE A 205 -26.02 -3.31 -14.28
N ALA A 206 -26.55 -2.09 -14.37
CA ALA A 206 -25.78 -0.93 -14.80
C ALA A 206 -24.57 -0.67 -13.90
N ASP A 207 -23.44 -0.19 -14.46
CA ASP A 207 -22.20 0.05 -13.71
C ASP A 207 -22.38 1.09 -12.59
N SER A 208 -23.27 2.04 -12.78
CA SER A 208 -23.59 3.06 -11.78
C SER A 208 -24.47 2.56 -10.62
N ALA A 209 -25.10 1.38 -10.77
CA ALA A 209 -26.05 0.83 -9.80
C ALA A 209 -25.39 -0.07 -8.76
N LEU A 210 -24.31 0.40 -8.13
CA LEU A 210 -23.53 -0.36 -7.16
C LEU A 210 -24.35 -1.04 -6.06
N PRO A 211 -25.35 -0.39 -5.42
CA PRO A 211 -26.17 -1.04 -4.41
C PRO A 211 -26.94 -2.25 -4.93
N GLN A 212 -27.35 -2.24 -6.20
CA GLN A 212 -28.05 -3.39 -6.80
C GLN A 212 -27.11 -4.55 -7.05
N ILE A 213 -25.85 -4.28 -7.46
CA ILE A 213 -24.81 -5.30 -7.62
C ILE A 213 -24.53 -5.96 -6.24
N TRP A 214 -24.31 -5.15 -5.21
CA TRP A 214 -24.07 -5.65 -3.85
C TRP A 214 -25.26 -6.46 -3.31
N SER A 215 -26.47 -6.01 -3.55
CA SER A 215 -27.70 -6.76 -3.15
C SER A 215 -27.80 -8.09 -3.90
N ALA A 216 -27.43 -8.15 -5.18
CA ALA A 216 -27.42 -9.39 -5.95
C ALA A 216 -26.39 -10.39 -5.40
N LEU A 217 -25.21 -9.92 -5.00
CA LEU A 217 -24.21 -10.76 -4.33
C LEU A 217 -24.71 -11.29 -2.99
N MET A 218 -25.37 -10.45 -2.18
CA MET A 218 -25.96 -10.92 -0.92
C MET A 218 -27.06 -11.97 -1.14
N ARG A 219 -27.88 -11.84 -2.18
CA ARG A 219 -28.86 -12.90 -2.53
C ARG A 219 -28.17 -14.21 -2.89
N ARG A 220 -27.05 -14.18 -3.67
CA ARG A 220 -26.27 -15.39 -3.96
C ARG A 220 -25.73 -16.05 -2.70
N LEU A 221 -25.13 -15.25 -1.80
CA LEU A 221 -24.62 -15.76 -0.53
C LEU A 221 -25.74 -16.32 0.34
N GLY A 222 -26.88 -15.62 0.42
CA GLY A 222 -28.05 -16.04 1.18
C GLY A 222 -28.72 -17.33 0.69
N ALA A 223 -28.54 -17.69 -0.58
CA ALA A 223 -29.01 -18.96 -1.13
C ALA A 223 -28.16 -20.17 -0.66
N ILE A 224 -27.02 -19.93 -0.01
CA ILE A 224 -26.13 -20.97 0.51
C ILE A 224 -26.28 -21.04 2.03
N PRO A 225 -26.89 -22.09 2.59
CA PRO A 225 -27.17 -22.15 4.03
C PRO A 225 -25.95 -22.05 4.92
N GLU A 226 -24.78 -22.52 4.45
CA GLU A 226 -23.52 -22.41 5.19
C GLU A 226 -23.09 -20.95 5.33
N TYR A 227 -23.19 -20.13 4.28
CA TYR A 227 -22.90 -18.69 4.39
C TYR A 227 -23.83 -17.98 5.36
N ARG A 228 -25.13 -18.25 5.34
CA ARG A 228 -26.07 -17.65 6.32
C ARG A 228 -25.58 -17.88 7.76
N ARG A 229 -25.24 -19.14 8.09
CA ARG A 229 -24.70 -19.50 9.43
C ARG A 229 -23.36 -18.78 9.73
N MET A 230 -22.47 -18.70 8.75
CA MET A 230 -21.18 -18.03 8.95
C MET A 230 -21.36 -16.53 9.19
N PHE A 231 -22.24 -15.85 8.46
CA PHE A 231 -22.55 -14.44 8.68
C PHE A 231 -23.13 -14.20 10.08
N GLU A 232 -24.12 -15.00 10.49
CA GLU A 232 -24.76 -14.88 11.80
C GLU A 232 -23.80 -15.18 12.96
N ALA A 233 -22.86 -16.10 12.77
CA ALA A 233 -21.77 -16.36 13.73
C ALA A 233 -20.74 -15.20 13.78
N ALA A 234 -20.44 -14.56 12.65
CA ALA A 234 -19.50 -13.44 12.56
C ALA A 234 -20.10 -12.13 13.13
N TYR A 235 -21.42 -11.97 13.05
CA TYR A 235 -22.18 -10.79 13.53
C TYR A 235 -23.28 -11.21 14.52
N PRO A 236 -22.92 -11.57 15.77
CA PRO A 236 -23.88 -12.05 16.76
C PRO A 236 -25.02 -11.06 16.99
N GLY A 237 -26.24 -11.57 17.04
CA GLY A 237 -27.46 -10.77 17.26
C GLY A 237 -28.03 -10.14 15.99
N GLN A 238 -27.40 -10.34 14.82
CA GLN A 238 -27.94 -9.90 13.54
C GLN A 238 -28.40 -11.11 12.70
N ARG A 239 -29.52 -10.97 12.00
CA ARG A 239 -29.98 -11.96 11.04
C ARG A 239 -29.34 -11.68 9.69
N PHE A 240 -29.03 -12.73 8.92
CA PHE A 240 -28.46 -12.57 7.58
C PHE A 240 -29.28 -11.65 6.67
N ASP A 241 -30.62 -11.71 6.75
CA ASP A 241 -31.50 -10.94 5.89
C ASP A 241 -31.45 -9.42 6.17
N ASP A 242 -30.93 -9.01 7.32
CA ASP A 242 -30.70 -7.60 7.71
C ASP A 242 -29.30 -7.11 7.33
N MET A 243 -28.43 -8.00 6.83
CA MET A 243 -27.06 -7.67 6.50
C MET A 243 -26.92 -7.18 5.05
N THR A 244 -25.88 -6.38 4.81
CA THR A 244 -25.54 -5.85 3.49
C THR A 244 -24.17 -6.37 3.06
N PHE A 245 -23.77 -6.12 1.82
CA PHE A 245 -22.43 -6.48 1.33
C PHE A 245 -21.28 -5.79 2.09
N ALA A 246 -21.57 -4.72 2.83
CA ALA A 246 -20.60 -4.12 3.76
C ALA A 246 -20.13 -5.11 4.82
N HIS A 247 -21.02 -6.01 5.29
CA HIS A 247 -20.65 -7.09 6.24
C HIS A 247 -19.70 -8.10 5.59
N ALA A 248 -19.92 -8.46 4.32
CA ALA A 248 -19.01 -9.32 3.57
C ALA A 248 -17.64 -8.67 3.39
N SER A 249 -17.61 -7.40 2.96
CA SER A 249 -16.39 -6.62 2.78
C SER A 249 -15.63 -6.43 4.09
N ASN A 250 -16.31 -6.12 5.19
CA ASN A 250 -15.71 -6.01 6.51
C ASN A 250 -15.08 -7.35 6.98
N ALA A 251 -15.74 -8.48 6.70
CA ALA A 251 -15.19 -9.78 7.02
C ALA A 251 -13.91 -10.08 6.21
N ILE A 252 -13.89 -9.74 4.91
CA ILE A 252 -12.68 -9.83 4.06
C ILE A 252 -11.57 -8.97 4.66
N GLY A 253 -11.86 -7.71 5.03
CA GLY A 253 -10.91 -6.83 5.73
C GLY A 253 -10.41 -7.43 7.04
N GLY A 254 -11.31 -8.00 7.85
CA GLY A 254 -10.97 -8.69 9.10
C GLY A 254 -10.05 -9.90 8.89
N PHE A 255 -10.24 -10.66 7.82
CA PHE A 255 -9.33 -11.74 7.45
C PHE A 255 -7.93 -11.21 7.10
N PHE A 256 -7.83 -10.13 6.34
CA PHE A 256 -6.53 -9.53 6.00
C PHE A 256 -5.82 -8.99 7.25
N VAL A 257 -6.53 -8.27 8.12
CA VAL A 257 -5.98 -7.77 9.39
C VAL A 257 -5.52 -8.91 10.29
N GLY A 258 -6.34 -9.95 10.43
CA GLY A 258 -6.05 -11.04 11.36
C GLY A 258 -5.03 -12.07 10.86
N ARG A 259 -4.78 -12.17 9.55
CA ARG A 259 -3.97 -13.24 8.97
C ARG A 259 -2.85 -12.76 8.04
N MET A 260 -2.85 -11.49 7.63
CA MET A 260 -1.85 -10.93 6.71
C MET A 260 -1.09 -9.75 7.30
N THR A 261 -1.07 -9.62 8.64
CA THR A 261 -0.22 -8.66 9.35
C THR A 261 1.06 -9.36 9.80
N PHE A 262 2.20 -8.88 9.27
CA PHE A 262 3.54 -9.43 9.50
C PHE A 262 4.42 -8.34 10.10
N ALA A 263 4.82 -8.50 11.35
CA ALA A 263 5.52 -7.50 12.15
C ALA A 263 6.69 -8.10 12.96
N ASN A 264 7.28 -9.20 12.48
CA ASN A 264 8.39 -9.88 13.14
C ASN A 264 9.57 -10.12 12.18
N SER A 265 9.83 -9.16 11.29
CA SER A 265 11.01 -9.19 10.42
C SER A 265 12.31 -9.02 11.23
N PRO A 266 13.49 -9.33 10.67
CA PRO A 266 14.79 -8.96 11.29
C PRO A 266 14.83 -7.48 11.68
N TRP A 267 14.29 -6.57 10.85
CA TRP A 267 14.19 -5.16 11.15
C TRP A 267 13.33 -4.85 12.38
N ASP A 268 12.18 -5.51 12.53
CA ASP A 268 11.30 -5.31 13.70
C ASP A 268 12.00 -5.73 15.00
N ARG A 269 12.71 -6.88 14.97
CA ARG A 269 13.49 -7.33 16.13
C ARG A 269 14.66 -6.40 16.45
N PHE A 270 15.33 -5.87 15.42
CA PHE A 270 16.37 -4.85 15.60
C PHE A 270 15.81 -3.60 16.26
N LEU A 271 14.67 -3.07 15.82
CA LEU A 271 14.01 -1.93 16.47
C LEU A 271 13.59 -2.23 17.92
N ALA A 272 13.26 -3.49 18.22
CA ALA A 272 12.96 -3.96 19.58
C ALA A 272 14.20 -4.16 20.46
N GLY A 273 15.41 -3.83 19.97
CA GLY A 273 16.65 -3.84 20.74
C GLY A 273 17.57 -5.03 20.48
N GLN A 274 17.21 -5.97 19.61
CA GLN A 274 18.07 -7.13 19.23
C GLN A 274 19.11 -6.69 18.19
N ASN A 275 20.32 -6.36 18.61
CA ASN A 275 21.38 -5.86 17.73
C ASN A 275 21.86 -6.90 16.70
N ASP A 276 21.81 -8.18 17.05
CA ASP A 276 22.18 -9.35 16.23
C ASP A 276 21.08 -9.80 15.26
N ALA A 277 19.91 -9.15 15.27
CA ALA A 277 18.82 -9.45 14.35
C ALA A 277 19.15 -9.07 12.90
N LEU A 278 20.07 -8.12 12.69
CA LEU A 278 20.56 -7.72 11.37
C LEU A 278 21.98 -8.24 11.15
N THR A 279 22.25 -8.74 9.95
CA THR A 279 23.63 -8.98 9.51
C THR A 279 24.35 -7.65 9.31
N PRO A 280 25.72 -7.63 9.32
CA PRO A 280 26.47 -6.41 9.03
C PRO A 280 26.04 -5.73 7.72
N ALA A 281 25.86 -6.49 6.64
CA ALA A 281 25.41 -5.97 5.35
C ALA A 281 24.00 -5.35 5.41
N GLN A 282 23.06 -5.97 6.16
CA GLN A 282 21.72 -5.42 6.37
C GLN A 282 21.75 -4.12 7.18
N LEU A 283 22.62 -4.06 8.18
CA LEU A 283 22.77 -2.85 9.01
C LEU A 283 23.39 -1.68 8.21
N GLU A 284 24.40 -1.94 7.39
CA GLU A 284 24.96 -0.95 6.47
C GLU A 284 23.94 -0.52 5.42
N GLY A 285 23.15 -1.45 4.92
CA GLY A 285 22.04 -1.15 4.00
C GLY A 285 20.95 -0.30 4.64
N ALA A 286 20.62 -0.55 5.91
CA ALA A 286 19.69 0.27 6.68
C ALA A 286 20.23 1.71 6.84
N HIS A 287 21.51 1.85 7.21
CA HIS A 287 22.16 3.15 7.28
C HIS A 287 22.10 3.88 5.92
N THR A 288 22.41 3.19 4.84
CA THR A 288 22.36 3.74 3.47
C THR A 288 20.94 4.24 3.14
N PHE A 289 19.92 3.42 3.37
CA PHE A 289 18.51 3.76 3.12
C PHE A 289 18.06 4.99 3.89
N LEU A 290 18.42 5.07 5.18
CA LEU A 290 18.03 6.15 6.07
C LEU A 290 18.79 7.46 5.82
N SER A 291 20.03 7.37 5.34
CA SER A 291 20.88 8.52 5.02
C SER A 291 20.59 9.11 3.64
N LEU A 292 20.06 8.30 2.71
CA LEU A 292 19.67 8.75 1.38
C LEU A 292 18.21 9.28 1.39
N LYS A 293 17.72 9.70 0.23
CA LYS A 293 16.36 10.22 0.04
C LYS A 293 15.26 9.15 0.15
N CYS A 294 15.61 7.85 0.18
CA CYS A 294 14.65 6.75 0.21
C CYS A 294 13.64 6.87 1.37
N SER A 295 14.16 7.19 2.56
CA SER A 295 13.33 7.34 3.78
C SER A 295 12.47 8.60 3.82
N ILE A 296 12.49 9.46 2.79
CA ILE A 296 11.55 10.60 2.69
C ILE A 296 10.16 10.07 2.32
N CYS A 297 10.06 9.28 1.23
CA CYS A 297 8.80 8.68 0.78
C CYS A 297 8.50 7.36 1.50
N HIS A 298 9.54 6.58 1.86
CA HIS A 298 9.40 5.31 2.55
C HIS A 298 9.68 5.46 4.05
N SER A 299 8.82 6.19 4.74
CA SER A 299 8.87 6.50 6.18
C SER A 299 7.74 5.82 6.96
N GLY A 300 7.65 6.08 8.26
CA GLY A 300 6.59 5.53 9.11
C GLY A 300 6.70 4.02 9.36
N SER A 301 5.71 3.46 10.06
CA SER A 301 5.72 2.05 10.47
C SER A 301 5.58 1.06 9.32
N THR A 302 5.00 1.48 8.21
CA THR A 302 4.80 0.65 7.00
C THR A 302 5.87 0.88 5.93
N PHE A 303 6.79 1.81 6.13
CA PHE A 303 7.72 2.30 5.08
C PHE A 303 6.96 2.89 3.88
N SER A 304 5.97 3.71 4.18
CA SER A 304 5.22 4.52 3.23
C SER A 304 4.81 5.81 3.94
N ASP A 305 5.04 6.96 3.31
CA ASP A 305 4.52 8.26 3.76
C ASP A 305 3.02 8.42 3.46
N GLU A 306 2.44 7.40 2.78
CA GLU A 306 1.05 7.40 2.30
C GLU A 306 0.70 8.55 1.36
N GLN A 307 1.72 9.21 0.78
CA GLN A 307 1.53 10.22 -0.25
C GLN A 307 1.60 9.59 -1.65
N PHE A 308 1.43 10.44 -2.66
CA PHE A 308 1.37 10.03 -4.04
C PHE A 308 2.49 10.68 -4.83
N HIS A 309 3.28 9.86 -5.52
CA HIS A 309 4.46 10.28 -6.24
C HIS A 309 4.46 9.81 -7.68
N ASN A 310 5.01 10.63 -8.58
CA ASN A 310 5.33 10.22 -9.94
C ASN A 310 6.82 9.88 -10.01
N VAL A 311 7.13 8.59 -9.97
CA VAL A 311 8.50 8.09 -10.03
C VAL A 311 8.94 7.70 -11.44
N ALA A 312 8.24 8.20 -12.46
CA ALA A 312 8.57 8.04 -13.88
C ALA A 312 8.59 6.58 -14.36
N VAL A 313 7.66 5.73 -13.91
CA VAL A 313 7.49 4.36 -14.43
C VAL A 313 6.81 4.42 -15.80
N ALA A 314 7.32 3.63 -16.75
CA ALA A 314 6.72 3.46 -18.07
C ALA A 314 5.31 2.87 -17.96
N GLN A 315 4.39 3.28 -18.83
CA GLN A 315 3.02 2.74 -18.83
C GLN A 315 2.83 1.71 -19.92
N ILE A 316 2.29 0.56 -19.52
CA ILE A 316 2.00 -0.59 -20.41
C ILE A 316 0.55 -1.06 -20.23
N GLY A 317 0.07 -1.85 -21.17
CA GLY A 317 -1.25 -2.48 -21.10
C GLY A 317 -2.41 -1.56 -21.51
N PRO A 318 -3.64 -1.85 -21.03
CA PRO A 318 -4.85 -1.15 -21.47
C PRO A 318 -5.02 0.24 -20.84
N GLY A 319 -4.36 0.52 -19.71
CA GLY A 319 -4.52 1.77 -18.97
C GLY A 319 -5.92 1.99 -18.38
N GLN A 320 -6.19 3.22 -17.94
CA GLN A 320 -7.44 3.61 -17.25
C GLN A 320 -8.39 4.47 -18.10
N GLY A 321 -8.21 4.45 -19.41
CA GLY A 321 -9.09 5.22 -20.32
C GLY A 321 -8.76 6.71 -20.39
N ASN A 322 -7.65 7.16 -19.82
CA ASN A 322 -7.23 8.55 -19.82
C ASN A 322 -6.42 8.91 -21.07
N GLY A 323 -6.15 10.22 -21.21
CA GLY A 323 -5.34 10.77 -22.30
C GLY A 323 -6.02 10.66 -23.68
N GLU A 324 -5.32 11.16 -24.70
CA GLU A 324 -5.79 11.13 -26.08
C GLU A 324 -5.88 9.68 -26.61
N SER A 325 -4.92 8.84 -26.22
CA SER A 325 -4.88 7.42 -26.58
C SER A 325 -5.99 6.57 -25.94
N ARG A 326 -6.69 7.11 -24.95
CA ARG A 326 -7.62 6.37 -24.07
C ARG A 326 -6.97 5.20 -23.34
N ARG A 327 -5.64 5.24 -23.19
CA ARG A 327 -4.86 4.17 -22.55
C ARG A 327 -3.96 4.67 -21.42
N ASP A 328 -3.85 5.99 -21.20
CA ASP A 328 -3.09 6.53 -20.08
C ASP A 328 -3.74 6.12 -18.75
N ASP A 329 -2.91 5.99 -17.72
CA ASP A 329 -3.35 5.93 -16.33
C ASP A 329 -2.89 7.19 -15.60
N PHE A 330 -3.82 8.08 -15.29
CA PHE A 330 -3.50 9.33 -14.60
C PHE A 330 -3.34 9.16 -13.08
N GLY A 331 -3.43 7.94 -12.56
CA GLY A 331 -3.19 7.64 -11.15
C GLY A 331 -4.12 8.41 -10.21
N ARG A 332 -3.55 9.13 -9.25
CA ARG A 332 -4.27 9.89 -8.23
C ARG A 332 -5.22 10.93 -8.80
N MET A 333 -4.89 11.53 -9.95
CA MET A 333 -5.78 12.50 -10.61
C MET A 333 -7.18 11.91 -10.93
N ASN A 334 -7.27 10.61 -11.18
CA ASN A 334 -8.56 9.94 -11.38
C ASN A 334 -9.48 9.99 -10.13
N VAL A 335 -8.91 10.25 -8.96
CA VAL A 335 -9.63 10.34 -7.68
C VAL A 335 -9.90 11.79 -7.30
N THR A 336 -8.90 12.67 -7.46
CA THR A 336 -8.96 14.04 -6.97
C THR A 336 -9.43 15.04 -8.02
N GLY A 337 -9.26 14.73 -9.31
CA GLY A 337 -9.46 15.68 -10.39
C GLY A 337 -8.37 16.77 -10.51
N ALA A 338 -7.41 16.82 -9.57
CA ALA A 338 -6.36 17.83 -9.56
C ALA A 338 -5.27 17.50 -10.58
N ALA A 339 -4.89 18.48 -11.42
CA ALA A 339 -3.89 18.31 -12.47
C ALA A 339 -2.51 17.91 -11.92
N ASP A 340 -2.15 18.41 -10.75
CA ASP A 340 -0.88 18.12 -10.08
C ASP A 340 -0.77 16.67 -9.61
N ASP A 341 -1.89 15.94 -9.53
CA ASP A 341 -1.94 14.53 -9.17
C ASP A 341 -1.77 13.57 -10.37
N ARG A 342 -1.58 14.12 -11.57
CA ARG A 342 -1.44 13.33 -12.79
C ARG A 342 -0.18 12.47 -12.74
N TYR A 343 -0.34 11.17 -13.06
CA TYR A 343 0.70 10.13 -13.02
C TYR A 343 1.29 9.88 -11.63
N ARG A 344 0.65 10.35 -10.56
CA ARG A 344 1.05 10.04 -9.20
C ARG A 344 0.37 8.79 -8.70
N PHE A 345 1.16 7.93 -8.07
CA PHE A 345 0.71 6.69 -7.45
C PHE A 345 1.17 6.66 -5.99
N ARG A 346 0.44 5.94 -5.16
CA ARG A 346 0.73 5.83 -3.72
C ARG A 346 2.12 5.23 -3.50
N SER A 347 2.90 5.80 -2.57
CA SER A 347 4.10 5.16 -2.03
C SER A 347 3.74 3.76 -1.52
N THR A 348 4.39 2.74 -2.08
CA THR A 348 4.15 1.36 -1.65
C THR A 348 4.85 1.08 -0.33
N PRO A 349 4.21 0.32 0.60
CA PRO A 349 4.89 -0.22 1.76
C PRO A 349 6.06 -1.12 1.34
N LEU A 350 7.18 -1.07 2.10
CA LEU A 350 8.35 -1.91 1.79
C LEU A 350 8.45 -3.18 2.63
N ARG A 351 7.56 -3.39 3.62
CA ARG A 351 7.54 -4.63 4.39
C ARG A 351 7.22 -5.81 3.47
N ASN A 352 8.08 -6.83 3.49
CA ASN A 352 8.03 -8.02 2.63
C ASN A 352 8.22 -7.74 1.13
N VAL A 353 8.75 -6.57 0.74
CA VAL A 353 8.84 -6.11 -0.65
C VAL A 353 9.63 -7.05 -1.57
N GLU A 354 10.64 -7.75 -1.05
CA GLU A 354 11.44 -8.71 -1.86
C GLU A 354 10.62 -9.87 -2.43
N LEU A 355 9.43 -10.13 -1.87
CA LEU A 355 8.54 -11.23 -2.26
C LEU A 355 7.51 -10.83 -3.32
N THR A 356 7.34 -9.55 -3.61
CA THR A 356 6.12 -9.00 -4.21
C THR A 356 6.30 -8.47 -5.64
N GLY A 357 7.32 -8.94 -6.34
CA GLY A 357 7.48 -8.62 -7.77
C GLY A 357 6.36 -9.17 -8.66
N PRO A 358 6.16 -8.57 -9.86
CA PRO A 358 6.79 -7.37 -10.43
C PRO A 358 6.41 -6.06 -9.76
N TYR A 359 7.16 -4.98 -10.08
CA TYR A 359 7.08 -3.70 -9.37
C TYR A 359 6.56 -2.57 -10.26
N GLY A 360 6.03 -1.53 -9.59
CA GLY A 360 5.34 -0.42 -10.25
C GLY A 360 3.83 -0.65 -10.34
N HIS A 361 3.09 0.42 -10.60
CA HIS A 361 1.62 0.38 -10.64
C HIS A 361 1.05 -0.55 -11.72
N ASP A 362 1.83 -0.84 -12.74
CA ASP A 362 1.52 -1.74 -13.85
C ASP A 362 2.51 -2.91 -13.98
N GLY A 363 3.41 -3.08 -12.98
CA GLY A 363 4.40 -4.16 -12.98
C GLY A 363 5.41 -4.09 -14.12
N ALA A 364 5.68 -2.89 -14.66
CA ALA A 364 6.59 -2.72 -15.78
C ALA A 364 8.05 -3.09 -15.45
N ILE A 365 8.44 -3.06 -14.18
CA ILE A 365 9.79 -3.38 -13.71
C ILE A 365 9.79 -4.73 -13.01
N LEU A 366 10.42 -5.74 -13.59
CA LEU A 366 10.25 -7.13 -13.19
C LEU A 366 10.97 -7.52 -11.88
N THR A 367 12.03 -6.80 -11.49
CA THR A 367 12.86 -7.16 -10.34
C THR A 367 13.00 -6.02 -9.33
N LEU A 368 13.15 -6.36 -8.05
CA LEU A 368 13.38 -5.37 -6.99
C LEU A 368 14.66 -4.57 -7.23
N ARG A 369 15.75 -5.24 -7.64
CA ARG A 369 17.00 -4.57 -8.02
C ARG A 369 16.75 -3.54 -9.14
N GLY A 370 16.07 -3.95 -10.21
CA GLY A 370 15.74 -3.05 -11.33
C GLY A 370 14.91 -1.85 -10.89
N PHE A 371 14.01 -2.03 -9.90
CA PHE A 371 13.22 -0.90 -9.38
C PHE A 371 14.07 0.03 -8.50
N ILE A 372 14.99 -0.50 -7.67
CA ILE A 372 15.94 0.35 -6.92
C ILE A 372 16.83 1.11 -7.88
N GLU A 373 17.39 0.45 -8.89
CA GLU A 373 18.20 1.08 -9.92
C GLU A 373 17.44 2.13 -10.74
N HIS A 374 16.11 1.94 -10.90
CA HIS A 374 15.26 2.91 -11.61
C HIS A 374 15.25 4.28 -10.96
N TYR A 375 15.35 4.38 -9.64
CA TYR A 375 15.42 5.68 -8.95
C TYR A 375 16.64 6.50 -9.33
N SER A 376 17.73 5.83 -9.74
CA SER A 376 18.92 6.48 -10.31
C SER A 376 18.64 6.78 -11.78
N GLU A 377 18.54 8.07 -12.15
CA GLU A 377 18.30 8.51 -13.52
C GLU A 377 16.95 8.02 -14.11
N SER A 378 15.88 8.07 -13.31
CA SER A 378 14.55 7.56 -13.69
C SER A 378 13.99 8.19 -14.98
N ASP A 379 14.37 9.42 -15.30
CA ASP A 379 14.08 10.11 -16.55
C ASP A 379 14.71 9.40 -17.77
N LYS A 380 15.99 9.09 -17.71
CA LYS A 380 16.69 8.38 -18.79
C LYS A 380 16.15 6.95 -18.93
N LYS A 381 15.87 6.28 -17.83
CA LYS A 381 15.33 4.90 -17.82
C LYS A 381 13.92 4.83 -18.37
N LEU A 382 13.08 5.83 -18.12
CA LEU A 382 11.78 5.91 -18.75
C LEU A 382 11.89 6.09 -20.27
N LEU A 383 12.78 7.00 -20.74
CA LEU A 383 12.96 7.25 -22.15
C LEU A 383 13.59 6.06 -22.92
N ALA A 384 14.41 5.27 -22.22
CA ALA A 384 15.08 4.09 -22.75
C ALA A 384 14.42 2.78 -22.35
N PHE A 385 13.15 2.81 -21.89
CA PHE A 385 12.47 1.61 -21.41
C PHE A 385 12.36 0.55 -22.51
N ASP A 386 12.88 -0.63 -22.23
CA ASP A 386 12.82 -1.80 -23.12
C ASP A 386 11.68 -2.75 -22.65
N PRO A 387 10.62 -2.91 -23.46
CA PRO A 387 9.54 -3.85 -23.14
C PRO A 387 9.86 -5.32 -23.45
N SER A 388 11.03 -5.62 -24.05
CA SER A 388 11.35 -6.98 -24.49
C SER A 388 11.36 -8.05 -23.39
N PRO A 389 11.71 -7.74 -22.11
CA PRO A 389 11.63 -8.71 -21.01
C PRO A 389 10.20 -9.02 -20.56
N LEU A 390 9.21 -8.19 -20.93
CA LEU A 390 7.82 -8.41 -20.56
C LEU A 390 7.24 -9.66 -21.26
N GLU A 391 6.14 -10.17 -20.73
CA GLU A 391 5.40 -11.23 -21.42
C GLU A 391 5.00 -10.80 -22.83
N PRO A 392 5.00 -11.72 -23.83
CA PRO A 392 4.82 -11.36 -25.24
C PRO A 392 3.60 -10.48 -25.53
N ALA A 393 2.49 -10.72 -24.83
CA ALA A 393 1.24 -9.96 -25.03
C ALA A 393 1.33 -8.50 -24.55
N LEU A 394 2.30 -8.14 -23.72
CA LEU A 394 2.50 -6.78 -23.23
C LEU A 394 3.57 -6.00 -24.00
N ARG A 395 4.45 -6.65 -24.77
CA ARG A 395 5.59 -5.98 -25.44
C ARG A 395 5.17 -4.85 -26.38
N GLY A 396 4.06 -5.04 -27.10
CA GLY A 396 3.52 -4.03 -28.01
C GLY A 396 2.58 -3.01 -27.37
N THR A 397 2.50 -2.97 -26.04
CA THR A 397 1.51 -2.14 -25.34
C THR A 397 2.12 -0.89 -24.67
N LEU A 398 3.43 -0.69 -24.78
CA LEU A 398 4.11 0.51 -24.27
C LEU A 398 3.46 1.78 -24.82
N LEU A 399 3.18 2.73 -23.94
CA LEU A 399 2.55 4.00 -24.27
C LEU A 399 3.57 5.07 -24.64
N PRO A 400 3.35 5.88 -25.69
CA PRO A 400 4.25 6.96 -26.10
C PRO A 400 4.02 8.24 -25.26
N ASN A 401 3.80 8.11 -23.95
CA ASN A 401 3.48 9.22 -23.04
C ASN A 401 4.62 9.62 -22.10
N ALA A 402 5.85 9.14 -22.37
CA ALA A 402 7.02 9.40 -21.51
C ALA A 402 7.26 10.88 -21.22
N SER A 403 7.14 11.75 -22.24
CA SER A 403 7.30 13.21 -22.05
C SER A 403 6.26 13.80 -21.11
N ALA A 404 5.02 13.33 -21.17
CA ALA A 404 3.95 13.78 -20.28
C ALA A 404 4.18 13.30 -18.82
N ILE A 405 4.67 12.09 -18.63
CA ILE A 405 5.05 11.55 -17.34
C ILE A 405 6.21 12.38 -16.75
N LEU A 406 7.25 12.67 -17.54
CA LEU A 406 8.42 13.41 -17.10
C LEU A 406 8.08 14.87 -16.73
N ALA A 407 7.14 15.50 -17.41
CA ALA A 407 6.67 16.84 -17.08
C ALA A 407 6.08 16.94 -15.66
N GLN A 408 5.63 15.82 -15.09
CA GLN A 408 5.03 15.72 -13.76
C GLN A 408 5.89 14.89 -12.79
N ARG A 409 7.14 14.53 -13.16
CA ARG A 409 8.02 13.71 -12.34
C ARG A 409 8.32 14.41 -10.99
N ASP A 410 8.31 13.64 -9.93
CA ASP A 410 8.58 14.16 -8.60
C ASP A 410 10.02 14.69 -8.49
N THR A 411 10.15 15.95 -8.05
CA THR A 411 11.45 16.63 -7.90
C THR A 411 12.32 16.03 -6.78
N LEU A 412 11.74 15.25 -5.87
CA LEU A 412 12.50 14.50 -4.85
C LEU A 412 13.52 13.54 -5.48
N LEU A 413 13.25 13.06 -6.69
CA LEU A 413 14.18 12.19 -7.43
C LEU A 413 15.37 12.92 -8.05
N ASN A 414 15.40 14.26 -8.05
CA ASN A 414 16.52 15.01 -8.62
C ASN A 414 17.80 14.74 -7.82
N GLY A 415 18.88 14.40 -8.56
CA GLY A 415 20.19 14.14 -7.97
C GLY A 415 20.28 12.81 -7.18
N VAL A 416 19.32 11.89 -7.33
CA VAL A 416 19.48 10.52 -6.84
C VAL A 416 20.44 9.79 -7.79
N VAL A 417 21.61 9.41 -7.27
CA VAL A 417 22.62 8.61 -7.97
C VAL A 417 22.98 7.41 -7.12
N LEU A 418 22.79 6.21 -7.66
CA LEU A 418 23.06 4.95 -7.00
C LEU A 418 24.15 4.21 -7.76
N THR A 419 25.27 3.97 -7.07
CA THR A 419 26.31 3.02 -7.54
C THR A 419 25.86 1.58 -7.28
N ASN A 420 26.50 0.62 -7.93
CA ASN A 420 26.23 -0.81 -7.70
C ASN A 420 26.38 -1.19 -6.21
N ASP A 421 27.42 -0.66 -5.53
CA ASP A 421 27.61 -0.89 -4.08
C ASP A 421 26.42 -0.37 -3.26
N LEU A 422 25.90 0.82 -3.55
CA LEU A 422 24.71 1.35 -2.86
C LEU A 422 23.47 0.50 -3.15
N VAL A 423 23.30 0.04 -4.39
CA VAL A 423 22.21 -0.88 -4.75
C VAL A 423 22.32 -2.21 -3.98
N ASP A 424 23.52 -2.79 -3.87
CA ASP A 424 23.76 -4.05 -3.13
C ASP A 424 23.43 -3.88 -1.64
N ARG A 425 23.84 -2.77 -1.02
CA ARG A 425 23.50 -2.44 0.37
C ARG A 425 21.99 -2.28 0.55
N LEU A 426 21.32 -1.56 -0.34
CA LEU A 426 19.86 -1.40 -0.30
C LEU A 426 19.16 -2.75 -0.47
N MET A 427 19.62 -3.61 -1.40
CA MET A 427 19.09 -4.97 -1.56
C MET A 427 19.23 -5.81 -0.29
N ALA A 428 20.38 -5.76 0.38
CA ALA A 428 20.58 -6.44 1.66
C ALA A 428 19.57 -5.96 2.71
N TYR A 429 19.33 -4.65 2.78
CA TYR A 429 18.34 -4.09 3.71
C TYR A 429 16.90 -4.52 3.38
N MET A 430 16.52 -4.57 2.11
CA MET A 430 15.16 -5.01 1.72
C MET A 430 14.87 -6.43 2.24
N THR A 431 15.87 -7.33 2.29
CA THR A 431 15.68 -8.67 2.87
C THR A 431 15.42 -8.63 4.38
N ALA A 432 15.96 -7.61 5.10
CA ALA A 432 15.71 -7.43 6.52
C ALA A 432 14.26 -6.99 6.84
N LEU A 433 13.52 -6.48 5.86
CA LEU A 433 12.12 -6.09 5.99
C LEU A 433 11.14 -7.25 5.81
N THR A 434 11.63 -8.45 5.50
CA THR A 434 10.80 -9.63 5.27
C THR A 434 10.61 -10.43 6.56
N ASP A 435 9.35 -10.60 6.94
CA ASP A 435 8.96 -11.53 8.00
C ASP A 435 9.03 -12.97 7.48
N ALA A 436 9.66 -13.86 8.24
CA ALA A 436 9.79 -15.28 7.86
C ALA A 436 8.42 -15.95 7.62
N ALA A 437 7.38 -15.54 8.37
CA ALA A 437 6.03 -16.08 8.21
C ALA A 437 5.38 -15.67 6.87
N ALA A 438 5.80 -14.54 6.28
CA ALA A 438 5.28 -14.08 4.99
C ALA A 438 5.77 -14.96 3.80
N ARG A 439 6.79 -15.80 4.00
CA ARG A 439 7.31 -16.70 2.97
C ARG A 439 6.48 -17.97 2.78
N ASN A 440 5.65 -18.34 3.76
CA ASN A 440 4.83 -19.54 3.70
C ASN A 440 3.38 -19.24 4.05
N LEU A 441 2.61 -18.91 3.05
CA LEU A 441 1.20 -18.51 3.16
C LEU A 441 0.22 -19.61 2.75
N GLY A 442 0.68 -20.85 2.55
CA GLY A 442 -0.16 -21.94 2.06
C GLY A 442 -1.41 -22.21 2.92
N SER A 443 -1.31 -22.00 4.24
CA SER A 443 -2.43 -22.14 5.18
C SER A 443 -3.52 -21.07 5.05
N LEU A 444 -3.29 -20.00 4.27
CA LEU A 444 -4.31 -18.99 4.00
C LEU A 444 -5.39 -19.48 3.04
N THR A 445 -5.06 -20.45 2.16
CA THR A 445 -6.02 -21.01 1.20
C THR A 445 -6.84 -22.10 1.88
N PRO A 446 -8.18 -21.98 2.01
CA PRO A 446 -9.01 -22.99 2.62
C PRO A 446 -9.13 -24.24 1.74
N ASP A 447 -9.38 -25.42 2.33
CA ASP A 447 -9.54 -26.67 1.55
C ASP A 447 -10.80 -26.68 0.70
N ARG A 448 -11.84 -26.03 1.17
CA ARG A 448 -13.12 -25.84 0.47
C ARG A 448 -13.74 -24.49 0.83
N VAL A 449 -14.70 -24.10 0.05
CA VAL A 449 -15.55 -22.93 0.29
C VAL A 449 -17.02 -23.33 0.34
N PRO A 450 -17.90 -22.55 1.00
CA PRO A 450 -19.31 -22.87 1.18
C PRO A 450 -20.11 -23.06 -0.11
N SER A 451 -19.72 -22.41 -1.21
CA SER A 451 -20.40 -22.59 -2.50
C SER A 451 -20.15 -23.96 -3.13
N GLY A 452 -19.13 -24.68 -2.70
CA GLY A 452 -18.67 -25.91 -3.36
C GLY A 452 -17.90 -25.69 -4.66
N LEU A 453 -17.68 -24.44 -5.08
CA LEU A 453 -16.88 -24.11 -6.25
C LEU A 453 -15.39 -24.44 -6.01
N PRO A 454 -14.64 -24.78 -7.07
CA PRO A 454 -13.22 -25.09 -6.93
C PRO A 454 -12.42 -23.91 -6.39
N VAL A 455 -11.60 -24.16 -5.36
CA VAL A 455 -10.66 -23.19 -4.81
C VAL A 455 -9.39 -23.17 -5.65
N ASP A 456 -8.95 -21.96 -6.02
CA ASP A 456 -7.70 -21.79 -6.76
C ASP A 456 -6.50 -22.09 -5.84
N ARG A 457 -5.77 -23.13 -6.19
CA ARG A 457 -4.55 -23.56 -5.53
C ARG A 457 -3.48 -23.81 -6.57
N ARG A 458 -2.36 -23.11 -6.46
CA ARG A 458 -1.14 -23.50 -7.14
C ARG A 458 -0.30 -24.31 -6.17
N ARG A 459 0.04 -25.52 -6.55
CA ARG A 459 1.06 -26.29 -5.81
C ARG A 459 2.41 -25.62 -6.02
N PRO A 460 3.25 -25.54 -4.98
CA PRO A 460 4.57 -24.95 -5.08
C PRO A 460 5.45 -25.66 -6.12
#